data_772066a9200afcc26ad1e2be017900df
#
_entry.id   772066a9200afcc26ad1e2be017900df
#
_cell.length_a   1.000
_cell.length_b   1.000
_cell.length_c   1.000
_cell.angle_alpha   90.00
_cell.angle_beta   90.00
_cell.angle_gamma   90.00
#
_symmetry.space_group_name_H-M   'P 1'
#
loop_
_entity.id
_entity.type
_entity.pdbx_description
1 polymer ?
#
loop_
_entity_poly.entity_id
_entity_poly.type
_entity_poly.pdbx_seq_one_letter_code
_entity_poly.pdbx_strand_id
1 'polypeptide(L)'
;MLNHPASARWGKHFQFRQAQKMNTPDKRYNDYSSYLKEVFPDFKVQKISINAGFTCPNRDGKISHGGCTFCNNQTFNPEYCQPTNSIRQQRDEGVLFFKKYEGQKYLAYFQAYSNTYAPNEILQARYEEALAHPNVVGIVIGTRPDCINEPLLDYLGNLAKERYVMVEYGVESTLDRTLLNINRGHSFDVSRKAICQTAEKGINTCAHLILGLPQESREEILDHADKISQLPLTSIKLHQLQLIRGTQMAKEYDEHPERFQFYTADEYIDLAIDFIERINPSFVIERFVSQSPQEFRILPNWGLKNYEFTAKLEKRLQERETRQGRLFEKR
;
A
#
# COMPACT_ATOMS: atom_id res chain seq x y z
N MET A 1 13.45 31.04 -29.19
CA MET A 1 12.02 30.65 -29.20
C MET A 1 11.97 29.16 -29.52
N LEU A 2 11.94 28.32 -28.53
CA LEU A 2 11.82 26.85 -28.69
C LEU A 2 10.38 26.48 -28.30
N ASN A 3 9.61 26.12 -29.32
CA ASN A 3 8.25 25.61 -29.16
C ASN A 3 8.24 24.31 -28.34
N HIS A 4 7.66 24.36 -27.17
CA HIS A 4 7.25 23.16 -26.41
C HIS A 4 6.01 22.55 -27.09
N PRO A 5 6.03 21.29 -27.51
CA PRO A 5 4.83 20.63 -27.99
C PRO A 5 3.97 20.18 -26.82
N ALA A 6 2.74 20.66 -26.88
CA ALA A 6 1.53 20.07 -26.33
C ALA A 6 1.53 19.72 -24.82
N SER A 7 1.10 20.69 -24.02
CA SER A 7 0.29 20.41 -22.85
C SER A 7 -0.96 19.63 -23.28
N ALA A 8 -0.90 18.33 -23.27
CA ALA A 8 -2.10 17.52 -23.33
C ALA A 8 -2.94 17.92 -22.12
N ARG A 9 -4.01 18.67 -22.36
CA ARG A 9 -5.00 19.07 -21.36
C ARG A 9 -5.61 17.79 -20.78
N TRP A 10 -5.10 17.38 -19.62
CA TRP A 10 -5.79 16.45 -18.74
C TRP A 10 -7.00 17.21 -18.19
N GLY A 11 -8.07 17.27 -19.03
CA GLY A 11 -9.21 18.10 -18.78
C GLY A 11 -10.06 17.54 -17.64
N LYS A 12 -10.27 18.39 -16.64
CA LYS A 12 -11.50 18.59 -15.84
C LYS A 12 -12.16 17.41 -15.09
N HIS A 13 -11.55 16.23 -14.91
CA HIS A 13 -12.22 15.10 -14.24
C HIS A 13 -11.45 14.47 -13.06
N PHE A 14 -10.39 15.08 -12.53
CA PHE A 14 -9.80 14.68 -11.26
C PHE A 14 -10.48 15.35 -10.05
N GLN A 15 -11.81 15.51 -10.11
CA GLN A 15 -12.59 15.75 -8.90
C GLN A 15 -12.87 14.38 -8.27
N PHE A 16 -12.63 14.31 -6.94
CA PHE A 16 -13.05 13.22 -6.07
C PHE A 16 -14.41 12.66 -6.50
N ARG A 17 -14.43 11.63 -7.30
CA ARG A 17 -15.55 10.72 -7.30
C ARG A 17 -15.30 9.78 -6.13
N GLN A 18 -16.09 9.96 -5.06
CA GLN A 18 -16.36 8.83 -4.18
C GLN A 18 -16.60 7.64 -5.09
N ALA A 19 -15.85 6.55 -4.89
CA ALA A 19 -15.95 5.37 -5.73
C ALA A 19 -17.43 5.02 -5.89
N GLN A 20 -17.97 5.30 -7.07
CA GLN A 20 -19.31 4.88 -7.40
C GLN A 20 -19.30 3.36 -7.36
N LYS A 21 -20.34 2.76 -6.78
CA LYS A 21 -20.54 1.31 -6.77
C LYS A 21 -20.12 0.73 -8.12
N MET A 22 -18.98 0.04 -8.14
CA MET A 22 -18.55 -0.66 -9.33
C MET A 22 -19.51 -1.83 -9.54
N ASN A 23 -20.40 -1.70 -10.49
CA ASN A 23 -21.21 -2.78 -11.02
C ASN A 23 -20.41 -3.54 -12.09
N THR A 24 -19.35 -4.25 -11.69
CA THR A 24 -18.92 -5.41 -12.49
C THR A 24 -19.76 -6.60 -12.01
N PRO A 25 -20.61 -7.20 -12.85
CA PRO A 25 -21.57 -8.23 -12.42
C PRO A 25 -20.93 -9.45 -11.75
N ASP A 26 -19.63 -9.70 -11.96
CA ASP A 26 -18.94 -10.92 -11.54
C ASP A 26 -18.04 -10.79 -10.33
N LYS A 27 -17.64 -9.57 -9.91
CA LYS A 27 -16.72 -9.40 -8.76
C LYS A 27 -17.46 -9.02 -7.49
N ARG A 28 -17.14 -9.73 -6.43
CA ARG A 28 -17.75 -9.56 -5.10
C ARG A 28 -17.00 -8.57 -4.21
N TYR A 29 -16.01 -7.86 -4.77
CA TYR A 29 -15.25 -6.78 -4.12
C TYR A 29 -14.70 -5.79 -5.17
N ASN A 30 -14.35 -4.59 -4.75
CA ASN A 30 -13.76 -3.56 -5.61
C ASN A 30 -12.27 -3.84 -5.79
N ASP A 31 -11.86 -4.38 -6.92
CA ASP A 31 -10.47 -4.67 -7.21
C ASP A 31 -9.73 -3.49 -7.81
N TYR A 32 -8.42 -3.43 -7.53
CA TYR A 32 -7.55 -2.34 -7.96
C TYR A 32 -7.41 -2.21 -9.48
N SER A 33 -7.46 -3.33 -10.21
CA SER A 33 -7.35 -3.32 -11.68
C SER A 33 -8.54 -2.61 -12.33
N SER A 34 -9.74 -2.90 -11.83
CA SER A 34 -10.98 -2.25 -12.27
C SER A 34 -10.99 -0.76 -11.89
N TYR A 35 -10.54 -0.42 -10.68
CA TYR A 35 -10.37 0.97 -10.26
C TYR A 35 -9.41 1.74 -11.17
N LEU A 36 -8.23 1.18 -11.47
CA LEU A 36 -7.29 1.84 -12.40
C LEU A 36 -7.87 2.01 -13.80
N LYS A 37 -8.70 1.08 -14.27
CA LYS A 37 -9.37 1.21 -15.57
C LYS A 37 -10.41 2.33 -15.59
N GLU A 38 -11.06 2.61 -14.46
CA GLU A 38 -11.96 3.77 -14.34
C GLU A 38 -11.21 5.09 -14.29
N VAL A 39 -10.11 5.12 -13.53
CA VAL A 39 -9.25 6.32 -13.41
C VAL A 39 -8.54 6.61 -14.73
N PHE A 40 -8.13 5.57 -15.46
CA PHE A 40 -7.37 5.66 -16.71
C PHE A 40 -8.06 4.83 -17.82
N PRO A 41 -9.18 5.31 -18.37
CA PRO A 41 -9.97 4.54 -19.35
C PRO A 41 -9.23 4.28 -20.67
N ASP A 42 -8.32 5.18 -21.05
CA ASP A 42 -7.68 5.16 -22.38
C ASP A 42 -6.43 4.28 -22.46
N PHE A 43 -5.87 3.87 -21.30
CA PHE A 43 -4.64 3.08 -21.26
C PHE A 43 -4.52 2.26 -19.98
N LYS A 44 -3.75 1.20 -20.04
CA LYS A 44 -3.42 0.42 -18.84
C LYS A 44 -2.24 1.03 -18.10
N VAL A 45 -2.30 0.94 -16.79
CA VAL A 45 -1.30 1.49 -15.88
C VAL A 45 -0.64 0.38 -15.07
N GLN A 46 0.68 0.47 -14.92
CA GLN A 46 1.50 -0.43 -14.12
C GLN A 46 2.33 0.36 -13.11
N LYS A 47 2.41 -0.10 -11.85
CA LYS A 47 3.36 0.46 -10.87
C LYS A 47 4.78 0.00 -11.21
N ILE A 48 5.73 0.93 -11.19
CA ILE A 48 7.17 0.68 -11.28
C ILE A 48 7.82 1.11 -9.97
N SER A 49 8.59 0.22 -9.36
CA SER A 49 9.23 0.48 -8.06
C SER A 49 10.38 1.45 -8.19
N ILE A 50 10.46 2.39 -7.25
CA ILE A 50 11.53 3.37 -7.10
C ILE A 50 12.08 3.31 -5.67
N ASN A 51 13.38 3.14 -5.53
CA ASN A 51 14.10 3.27 -4.27
C ASN A 51 14.87 4.59 -4.28
N ALA A 52 14.34 5.59 -3.59
CA ALA A 52 14.94 6.93 -3.56
C ALA A 52 16.11 7.07 -2.55
N GLY A 53 16.52 5.97 -1.90
CA GLY A 53 17.61 5.97 -0.92
C GLY A 53 17.23 6.62 0.42
N PHE A 54 15.95 6.81 0.70
CA PHE A 54 15.49 7.32 1.98
C PHE A 54 15.66 6.28 3.09
N THR A 55 15.65 6.74 4.33
CA THR A 55 15.69 5.91 5.53
C THR A 55 14.34 5.93 6.27
N CYS A 56 14.35 5.52 7.52
CA CYS A 56 13.19 5.47 8.40
C CYS A 56 13.59 5.98 9.80
N PRO A 57 12.83 6.89 10.41
CA PRO A 57 13.15 7.42 11.75
C PRO A 57 13.14 6.35 12.84
N ASN A 58 12.53 5.20 12.56
CA ASN A 58 12.53 4.04 13.44
C ASN A 58 13.81 3.18 13.31
N ARG A 59 14.73 3.55 12.41
CA ARG A 59 15.99 2.83 12.15
C ARG A 59 17.23 3.67 12.39
N ASP A 60 17.17 4.98 12.09
CA ASP A 60 18.32 5.89 12.17
C ASP A 60 18.54 6.50 13.56
N GLY A 61 17.72 6.11 14.53
CA GLY A 61 17.83 6.54 15.91
C GLY A 61 17.02 7.78 16.29
N LYS A 62 16.26 8.38 15.36
CA LYS A 62 15.43 9.54 15.70
C LYS A 62 14.25 9.18 16.59
N ILE A 63 13.61 8.04 16.34
CA ILE A 63 12.53 7.49 17.17
C ILE A 63 13.02 6.24 17.89
N SER A 64 13.63 5.29 17.15
CA SER A 64 14.15 4.05 17.66
C SER A 64 15.27 3.52 16.75
N HIS A 65 15.92 2.43 17.17
CA HIS A 65 16.92 1.72 16.37
C HIS A 65 16.37 0.38 15.89
N GLY A 66 16.89 -0.11 14.78
CA GLY A 66 16.58 -1.46 14.24
C GLY A 66 15.29 -1.52 13.39
N GLY A 67 14.36 -0.59 13.52
CA GLY A 67 13.09 -0.57 12.78
C GLY A 67 11.98 -1.39 13.47
N CYS A 68 10.88 -1.59 12.76
CA CYS A 68 9.80 -2.47 13.21
C CYS A 68 10.31 -3.91 13.25
N THR A 69 9.82 -4.72 14.20
CA THR A 69 10.31 -6.08 14.46
C THR A 69 10.20 -7.02 13.25
N PHE A 70 9.24 -6.79 12.37
CA PHE A 70 8.99 -7.57 11.15
C PHE A 70 9.73 -7.06 9.91
N CYS A 71 10.40 -5.89 9.97
CA CYS A 71 10.83 -5.17 8.78
C CYS A 71 12.14 -5.70 8.20
N ASN A 72 12.09 -6.16 6.93
CA ASN A 72 13.25 -6.41 6.09
C ASN A 72 12.98 -5.86 4.68
N ASN A 73 13.56 -4.69 4.36
CA ASN A 73 13.34 -4.02 3.08
C ASN A 73 14.04 -4.66 1.87
N GLN A 74 14.92 -5.63 2.08
CA GLN A 74 15.55 -6.38 0.97
C GLN A 74 14.52 -7.23 0.21
N THR A 75 13.35 -7.51 0.83
CA THR A 75 12.33 -8.39 0.26
C THR A 75 11.44 -7.73 -0.80
N PHE A 76 11.53 -6.41 -1.02
CA PHE A 76 10.52 -5.68 -1.81
C PHE A 76 11.05 -5.00 -3.08
N ASN A 77 12.36 -4.99 -3.31
CA ASN A 77 12.96 -4.27 -4.43
C ASN A 77 13.28 -5.22 -5.59
N PRO A 78 12.77 -4.97 -6.81
CA PRO A 78 13.29 -5.60 -8.03
C PRO A 78 14.78 -5.28 -8.22
N GLU A 79 15.50 -6.10 -9.00
CA GLU A 79 16.93 -5.93 -9.23
C GLU A 79 17.32 -4.55 -9.75
N TYR A 80 16.51 -3.95 -10.61
CA TYR A 80 16.75 -2.60 -11.13
C TYR A 80 16.58 -1.49 -10.08
N CYS A 81 15.86 -1.77 -8.99
CA CYS A 81 15.46 -0.79 -7.98
C CYS A 81 16.51 -0.72 -6.86
N GLN A 82 17.70 -0.22 -7.19
CA GLN A 82 18.81 -0.08 -6.26
C GLN A 82 19.02 1.38 -5.83
N PRO A 83 19.28 1.68 -4.55
CA PRO A 83 19.47 3.05 -4.05
C PRO A 83 20.72 3.74 -4.63
N THR A 84 21.65 2.99 -5.22
CA THR A 84 22.82 3.50 -5.92
C THR A 84 22.52 4.04 -7.31
N ASN A 85 21.38 3.64 -7.89
CA ASN A 85 20.93 4.09 -9.20
C ASN A 85 20.14 5.40 -9.08
N SER A 86 20.26 6.32 -10.03
CA SER A 86 19.43 7.52 -10.08
C SER A 86 17.94 7.15 -10.19
N ILE A 87 17.06 8.05 -9.76
CA ILE A 87 15.60 7.88 -9.95
C ILE A 87 15.26 7.70 -11.42
N ARG A 88 15.91 8.49 -12.30
CA ARG A 88 15.77 8.39 -13.74
C ARG A 88 16.12 7.01 -14.26
N GLN A 89 17.26 6.46 -13.85
CA GLN A 89 17.69 5.13 -14.26
C GLN A 89 16.71 4.05 -13.83
N GLN A 90 16.33 4.01 -12.54
CA GLN A 90 15.36 3.05 -12.00
C GLN A 90 14.01 3.14 -12.72
N ARG A 91 13.55 4.36 -13.00
CA ARG A 91 12.31 4.62 -13.73
C ARG A 91 12.38 4.06 -15.16
N ASP A 92 13.45 4.39 -15.89
CA ASP A 92 13.62 4.00 -17.29
C ASP A 92 13.77 2.47 -17.41
N GLU A 93 14.55 1.84 -16.55
CA GLU A 93 14.67 0.38 -16.44
C GLU A 93 13.33 -0.27 -16.03
N GLY A 94 12.59 0.30 -15.07
CA GLY A 94 11.27 -0.17 -14.67
C GLY A 94 10.24 -0.11 -15.81
N VAL A 95 10.28 0.97 -16.61
CA VAL A 95 9.45 1.08 -17.82
C VAL A 95 9.77 -0.04 -18.81
N LEU A 96 11.05 -0.32 -19.06
CA LEU A 96 11.47 -1.40 -19.94
C LEU A 96 11.08 -2.78 -19.40
N PHE A 97 11.29 -3.02 -18.12
CA PHE A 97 11.01 -4.31 -17.46
C PHE A 97 9.52 -4.68 -17.52
N PHE A 98 8.62 -3.69 -17.33
CA PHE A 98 7.18 -3.93 -17.31
C PHE A 98 6.46 -3.66 -18.64
N LYS A 99 7.18 -3.25 -19.68
CA LYS A 99 6.57 -2.97 -20.99
C LYS A 99 5.99 -4.26 -21.59
N LYS A 100 4.66 -4.30 -21.72
CA LYS A 100 3.94 -5.42 -22.34
C LYS A 100 3.30 -5.06 -23.68
N TYR A 101 2.92 -3.80 -23.86
CA TYR A 101 2.25 -3.31 -25.06
C TYR A 101 2.54 -1.82 -25.27
N GLU A 102 2.27 -1.37 -26.48
CA GLU A 102 2.41 0.04 -26.84
C GLU A 102 1.32 0.89 -26.16
N GLY A 103 1.64 2.12 -25.77
CA GLY A 103 0.71 3.02 -25.07
C GLY A 103 0.55 2.75 -23.58
N GLN A 104 1.21 1.73 -23.01
CA GLN A 104 1.19 1.48 -21.56
C GLN A 104 1.77 2.67 -20.79
N LYS A 105 1.12 3.03 -19.67
CA LYS A 105 1.56 4.09 -18.76
C LYS A 105 1.95 3.51 -17.40
N TYR A 106 2.61 4.35 -16.58
CA TYR A 106 3.20 3.90 -15.35
C TYR A 106 2.89 4.86 -14.19
N LEU A 107 2.83 4.30 -12.98
CA LEU A 107 2.89 5.04 -11.72
C LEU A 107 4.26 4.77 -11.08
N ALA A 108 5.02 5.81 -10.79
CA ALA A 108 6.27 5.67 -10.05
C ALA A 108 5.96 5.40 -8.58
N TYR A 109 6.31 4.21 -8.10
CA TYR A 109 6.00 3.74 -6.77
C TYR A 109 7.23 3.78 -5.86
N PHE A 110 7.28 4.76 -4.99
CA PHE A 110 8.28 4.92 -3.95
C PHE A 110 7.93 4.01 -2.77
N GLN A 111 8.63 2.88 -2.59
CA GLN A 111 8.21 1.87 -1.62
C GLN A 111 9.24 1.45 -0.58
N ALA A 112 10.52 1.73 -0.74
CA ALA A 112 11.52 1.40 0.25
C ALA A 112 11.51 2.39 1.42
N TYR A 113 11.35 1.91 2.66
CA TYR A 113 11.35 2.73 3.89
C TYR A 113 10.23 3.79 3.95
N SER A 114 10.60 5.04 4.38
CA SER A 114 9.65 6.15 4.56
C SER A 114 9.93 7.23 3.51
N ASN A 115 9.16 7.25 2.45
CA ASN A 115 9.45 8.08 1.27
C ASN A 115 8.94 9.52 1.39
N THR A 116 8.61 9.95 2.60
CA THR A 116 8.35 11.34 3.00
C THR A 116 9.29 11.81 4.11
N TYR A 117 10.32 11.01 4.43
CA TYR A 117 11.27 11.30 5.50
C TYR A 117 12.59 11.87 4.96
N ALA A 118 12.50 13.11 4.50
CA ALA A 118 13.64 13.96 4.08
C ALA A 118 13.19 15.44 4.05
N PRO A 119 14.09 16.41 3.85
CA PRO A 119 13.73 17.79 3.55
C PRO A 119 12.80 17.88 2.34
N ASN A 120 11.78 18.75 2.39
CA ASN A 120 10.75 18.84 1.37
C ASN A 120 11.31 19.09 -0.05
N GLU A 121 12.37 19.89 -0.15
CA GLU A 121 13.04 20.20 -1.42
C GLU A 121 13.65 18.94 -2.05
N ILE A 122 14.20 18.06 -1.24
CA ILE A 122 14.75 16.76 -1.70
C ILE A 122 13.61 15.84 -2.15
N LEU A 123 12.52 15.78 -1.37
CA LEU A 123 11.34 14.97 -1.73
C LEU A 123 10.75 15.43 -3.07
N GLN A 124 10.52 16.73 -3.23
CA GLN A 124 9.97 17.32 -4.46
C GLN A 124 10.88 17.01 -5.66
N ALA A 125 12.19 17.26 -5.55
CA ALA A 125 13.15 16.97 -6.63
C ALA A 125 13.10 15.48 -7.06
N ARG A 126 12.99 14.54 -6.10
CA ARG A 126 12.89 13.10 -6.38
C ARG A 126 11.57 12.73 -7.07
N TYR A 127 10.46 13.32 -6.65
CA TYR A 127 9.15 13.08 -7.27
C TYR A 127 9.08 13.66 -8.69
N GLU A 128 9.60 14.87 -8.90
CA GLU A 128 9.67 15.51 -10.21
C GLU A 128 10.57 14.74 -11.18
N GLU A 129 11.72 14.24 -10.72
CA GLU A 129 12.61 13.39 -11.53
C GLU A 129 11.89 12.11 -12.01
N ALA A 130 11.08 11.49 -11.13
CA ALA A 130 10.29 10.32 -11.51
C ALA A 130 9.18 10.68 -12.51
N LEU A 131 8.53 11.82 -12.36
CA LEU A 131 7.46 12.33 -13.21
C LEU A 131 7.94 12.88 -14.56
N ALA A 132 9.23 13.14 -14.75
CA ALA A 132 9.78 13.72 -15.96
C ALA A 132 9.66 12.81 -17.20
N HIS A 133 9.32 11.53 -17.06
CA HIS A 133 9.10 10.63 -18.18
C HIS A 133 7.66 10.73 -18.73
N PRO A 134 7.44 10.84 -20.06
CA PRO A 134 6.11 11.09 -20.64
C PRO A 134 5.09 9.96 -20.44
N ASN A 135 5.56 8.76 -20.11
CA ASN A 135 4.69 7.62 -19.82
C ASN A 135 4.44 7.42 -18.30
N VAL A 136 5.00 8.25 -17.42
CA VAL A 136 4.69 8.25 -16.00
C VAL A 136 3.58 9.26 -15.74
N VAL A 137 2.40 8.75 -15.37
CA VAL A 137 1.17 9.55 -15.23
C VAL A 137 0.88 9.93 -13.76
N GLY A 138 1.69 9.46 -12.82
CA GLY A 138 1.54 9.80 -11.42
C GLY A 138 2.53 9.08 -10.52
N ILE A 139 2.39 9.34 -9.23
CA ILE A 139 3.24 8.77 -8.16
C ILE A 139 2.40 8.09 -7.10
N VAL A 140 2.99 7.06 -6.51
CA VAL A 140 2.48 6.38 -5.32
C VAL A 140 3.61 6.39 -4.28
N ILE A 141 3.33 6.85 -3.07
CA ILE A 141 4.34 7.11 -2.05
C ILE A 141 4.04 6.26 -0.83
N GLY A 142 4.80 5.17 -0.63
CA GLY A 142 4.75 4.36 0.59
C GLY A 142 5.51 5.05 1.72
N THR A 143 4.86 5.26 2.86
CA THR A 143 5.46 5.96 3.98
C THR A 143 4.87 5.59 5.33
N ARG A 144 5.48 6.13 6.38
CA ARG A 144 4.97 6.12 7.75
C ARG A 144 4.05 7.32 7.98
N PRO A 145 2.97 7.15 8.76
CA PRO A 145 2.04 8.26 9.03
C PRO A 145 2.66 9.40 9.85
N ASP A 146 3.69 9.13 10.66
CA ASP A 146 4.43 10.12 11.46
C ASP A 146 5.53 10.86 10.68
N CYS A 147 5.65 10.59 9.37
CA CYS A 147 6.64 11.23 8.48
C CYS A 147 5.99 12.19 7.48
N ILE A 148 4.82 12.74 7.79
CA ILE A 148 4.13 13.70 6.91
C ILE A 148 4.10 15.08 7.57
N ASN A 149 4.12 16.14 6.75
CA ASN A 149 3.98 17.52 7.21
C ASN A 149 3.10 18.34 6.26
N GLU A 150 2.56 19.44 6.75
CA GLU A 150 1.62 20.27 5.99
C GLU A 150 2.21 20.84 4.69
N PRO A 151 3.44 21.41 4.64
CA PRO A 151 4.02 21.90 3.40
C PRO A 151 4.17 20.81 2.31
N LEU A 152 4.49 19.58 2.70
CA LEU A 152 4.55 18.45 1.76
C LEU A 152 3.15 18.07 1.26
N LEU A 153 2.14 18.05 2.15
CA LEU A 153 0.75 17.80 1.76
C LEU A 153 0.22 18.86 0.80
N ASP A 154 0.57 20.13 1.00
CA ASP A 154 0.21 21.23 0.09
C ASP A 154 0.82 21.03 -1.31
N TYR A 155 2.10 20.67 -1.36
CA TYR A 155 2.76 20.33 -2.63
C TYR A 155 2.08 19.15 -3.32
N LEU A 156 1.86 18.04 -2.60
CA LEU A 156 1.23 16.84 -3.15
C LEU A 156 -0.23 17.08 -3.55
N GLY A 157 -0.97 17.90 -2.80
CA GLY A 157 -2.32 18.30 -3.13
C GLY A 157 -2.39 19.15 -4.42
N ASN A 158 -1.42 20.05 -4.62
CA ASN A 158 -1.31 20.78 -5.87
C ASN A 158 -0.94 19.85 -7.04
N LEU A 159 -0.02 18.94 -6.85
CA LEU A 159 0.35 17.93 -7.85
C LEU A 159 -0.85 17.01 -8.19
N ALA A 160 -1.69 16.67 -7.21
CA ALA A 160 -2.87 15.84 -7.40
C ALA A 160 -3.94 16.46 -8.31
N LYS A 161 -3.91 17.77 -8.55
CA LYS A 161 -4.79 18.44 -9.50
C LYS A 161 -4.45 18.13 -10.97
N GLU A 162 -3.20 17.70 -11.24
CA GLU A 162 -2.68 17.48 -12.59
C GLU A 162 -2.21 16.04 -12.83
N ARG A 163 -1.89 15.30 -11.78
CA ARG A 163 -1.31 13.96 -11.82
C ARG A 163 -2.01 13.03 -10.84
N TYR A 164 -1.93 11.75 -11.08
CA TYR A 164 -2.36 10.79 -10.06
C TYR A 164 -1.36 10.79 -8.89
N VAL A 165 -1.85 11.08 -7.70
CA VAL A 165 -1.06 11.02 -6.46
C VAL A 165 -1.78 10.13 -5.46
N MET A 166 -1.05 9.19 -4.88
CA MET A 166 -1.52 8.34 -3.78
C MET A 166 -0.46 8.26 -2.70
N VAL A 167 -0.87 8.44 -1.45
CA VAL A 167 -0.02 8.18 -0.29
C VAL A 167 -0.49 6.90 0.39
N GLU A 168 0.44 5.94 0.51
CA GLU A 168 0.20 4.64 1.14
C GLU A 168 0.82 4.62 2.53
N TYR A 169 -0.02 4.51 3.54
CA TYR A 169 0.39 4.51 4.94
C TYR A 169 0.51 3.10 5.49
N GLY A 170 1.68 2.76 6.03
CA GLY A 170 1.83 1.59 6.87
C GLY A 170 1.15 1.80 8.21
N VAL A 171 -0.13 1.46 8.31
CA VAL A 171 -0.91 1.47 9.56
C VAL A 171 -0.57 0.25 10.39
N GLU A 172 -0.51 -0.91 9.75
CA GLU A 172 -0.18 -2.25 10.22
C GLU A 172 -1.22 -2.83 11.19
N SER A 173 -1.61 -2.10 12.26
CA SER A 173 -2.64 -2.45 13.24
C SER A 173 -3.37 -1.20 13.72
N THR A 174 -4.58 -1.37 14.26
CA THR A 174 -5.33 -0.30 14.94
C THR A 174 -5.27 -0.43 16.48
N LEU A 175 -4.46 -1.36 16.98
CA LEU A 175 -4.26 -1.59 18.41
C LEU A 175 -2.90 -1.03 18.84
N ASP A 176 -2.91 -0.01 19.70
CA ASP A 176 -1.68 0.64 20.15
C ASP A 176 -0.74 -0.32 20.90
N ARG A 177 -1.27 -1.32 21.63
CA ARG A 177 -0.43 -2.36 22.25
C ARG A 177 0.32 -3.19 21.20
N THR A 178 -0.33 -3.55 20.09
CA THR A 178 0.31 -4.27 18.98
C THR A 178 1.36 -3.40 18.31
N LEU A 179 1.04 -2.11 18.04
CA LEU A 179 1.99 -1.16 17.48
C LEU A 179 3.23 -0.98 18.36
N LEU A 180 3.05 -0.97 19.70
CA LEU A 180 4.16 -0.95 20.65
C LEU A 180 4.99 -2.24 20.55
N ASN A 181 4.35 -3.41 20.58
CA ASN A 181 5.02 -4.72 20.54
C ASN A 181 5.85 -4.91 19.27
N ILE A 182 5.35 -4.45 18.12
CA ILE A 182 6.10 -4.52 16.85
C ILE A 182 7.10 -3.36 16.65
N ASN A 183 7.36 -2.58 17.70
CA ASN A 183 8.23 -1.40 17.64
C ASN A 183 7.86 -0.43 16.51
N ARG A 184 6.55 -0.11 16.36
CA ARG A 184 6.08 0.76 15.28
C ARG A 184 6.47 2.23 15.49
N GLY A 185 6.57 2.68 16.75
CA GLY A 185 7.01 4.02 17.13
C GLY A 185 5.96 5.13 16.97
N HIS A 186 4.72 4.79 16.66
CA HIS A 186 3.58 5.71 16.64
C HIS A 186 2.28 4.96 16.99
N SER A 187 1.27 5.69 17.44
CA SER A 187 -0.08 5.15 17.74
C SER A 187 -0.97 5.11 16.50
N PHE A 188 -2.12 4.45 16.62
CA PHE A 188 -3.16 4.46 15.59
C PHE A 188 -3.75 5.86 15.36
N ASP A 189 -3.83 6.71 16.40
CA ASP A 189 -4.33 8.08 16.25
C ASP A 189 -3.44 8.92 15.31
N VAL A 190 -2.12 8.71 15.32
CA VAL A 190 -1.20 9.34 14.35
C VAL A 190 -1.54 8.91 12.93
N SER A 191 -1.82 7.62 12.71
CA SER A 191 -2.24 7.10 11.40
C SER A 191 -3.56 7.72 10.95
N ARG A 192 -4.54 7.78 11.85
CA ARG A 192 -5.85 8.41 11.59
C ARG A 192 -5.71 9.87 11.16
N LYS A 193 -4.93 10.65 11.91
CA LYS A 193 -4.68 12.07 11.61
C LYS A 193 -4.01 12.25 10.24
N ALA A 194 -2.95 11.51 9.96
CA ALA A 194 -2.23 11.59 8.69
C ALA A 194 -3.15 11.28 7.50
N ILE A 195 -3.97 10.24 7.59
CA ILE A 195 -4.93 9.86 6.55
C ILE A 195 -5.96 10.96 6.32
N CYS A 196 -6.56 11.50 7.40
CA CYS A 196 -7.54 12.58 7.29
C CYS A 196 -6.93 13.85 6.65
N GLN A 197 -5.79 14.32 7.15
CA GLN A 197 -5.11 15.49 6.61
C GLN A 197 -4.73 15.32 5.12
N THR A 198 -4.30 14.14 4.74
CA THR A 198 -3.97 13.85 3.33
C THR A 198 -5.20 13.86 2.44
N ALA A 199 -6.29 13.25 2.88
CA ALA A 199 -7.56 13.23 2.15
C ALA A 199 -8.17 14.64 2.02
N GLU A 200 -8.05 15.48 3.06
CA GLU A 200 -8.49 16.90 3.04
C GLU A 200 -7.78 17.73 1.96
N LYS A 201 -6.53 17.38 1.61
CA LYS A 201 -5.78 18.00 0.50
C LYS A 201 -6.14 17.44 -0.87
N GLY A 202 -7.11 16.54 -0.96
CA GLY A 202 -7.53 15.95 -2.23
C GLY A 202 -6.61 14.86 -2.75
N ILE A 203 -5.81 14.24 -1.91
CA ILE A 203 -4.84 13.19 -2.27
C ILE A 203 -5.47 11.82 -1.98
N ASN A 204 -5.31 10.87 -2.90
CA ASN A 204 -5.73 9.49 -2.64
C ASN A 204 -4.91 8.87 -1.50
N THR A 205 -5.58 8.10 -0.66
CA THR A 205 -4.97 7.46 0.51
C THR A 205 -5.16 5.95 0.48
N CYS A 206 -4.13 5.22 0.90
CA CYS A 206 -4.18 3.78 1.08
C CYS A 206 -3.66 3.40 2.47
N ALA A 207 -4.31 2.46 3.13
CA ALA A 207 -3.82 1.87 4.38
C ALA A 207 -3.27 0.46 4.14
N HIS A 208 -2.08 0.18 4.66
CA HIS A 208 -1.54 -1.17 4.75
C HIS A 208 -1.85 -1.74 6.12
N LEU A 209 -2.32 -2.98 6.17
CA LEU A 209 -2.61 -3.73 7.38
C LEU A 209 -1.98 -5.11 7.31
N ILE A 210 -1.45 -5.56 8.43
CA ILE A 210 -0.94 -6.92 8.60
C ILE A 210 -1.95 -7.69 9.43
N LEU A 211 -2.60 -8.69 8.85
CA LEU A 211 -3.53 -9.55 9.56
C LEU A 211 -2.78 -10.73 10.19
N GLY A 212 -3.00 -10.93 11.49
CA GLY A 212 -2.38 -11.97 12.28
C GLY A 212 -1.07 -11.56 12.96
N LEU A 213 -0.91 -10.27 13.29
CA LEU A 213 0.20 -9.82 14.14
C LEU A 213 0.17 -10.55 15.49
N PRO A 214 1.35 -10.74 16.13
CA PRO A 214 1.44 -11.50 17.39
C PRO A 214 0.47 -11.00 18.45
N GLN A 215 -0.19 -11.93 19.13
CA GLN A 215 -1.13 -11.67 20.23
C GLN A 215 -2.40 -10.89 19.85
N GLU A 216 -2.74 -10.80 18.56
CA GLU A 216 -4.05 -10.32 18.11
C GLU A 216 -5.02 -11.50 17.98
N SER A 217 -6.16 -11.41 18.65
CA SER A 217 -7.24 -12.39 18.45
C SER A 217 -7.93 -12.17 17.10
N ARG A 218 -8.69 -13.18 16.65
CA ARG A 218 -9.47 -13.06 15.42
C ARG A 218 -10.48 -11.91 15.48
N GLU A 219 -11.13 -11.73 16.61
CA GLU A 219 -12.10 -10.66 16.86
C GLU A 219 -11.43 -9.29 16.73
N GLU A 220 -10.25 -9.13 17.31
CA GLU A 220 -9.48 -7.89 17.24
C GLU A 220 -9.01 -7.58 15.82
N ILE A 221 -8.63 -8.60 15.05
CA ILE A 221 -8.30 -8.43 13.62
C ILE A 221 -9.54 -7.95 12.84
N LEU A 222 -10.72 -8.47 13.14
CA LEU A 222 -11.96 -8.04 12.50
C LEU A 222 -12.38 -6.62 12.93
N ASP A 223 -12.10 -6.22 14.17
CA ASP A 223 -12.33 -4.85 14.66
C ASP A 223 -11.46 -3.81 13.91
N HIS A 224 -10.31 -4.19 13.37
CA HIS A 224 -9.55 -3.28 12.49
C HIS A 224 -10.38 -2.85 11.28
N ALA A 225 -11.18 -3.75 10.69
CA ALA A 225 -12.05 -3.44 9.56
C ALA A 225 -13.05 -2.33 9.91
N ASP A 226 -13.68 -2.41 11.07
CA ASP A 226 -14.64 -1.41 11.52
C ASP A 226 -13.98 -0.06 11.76
N LYS A 227 -12.80 -0.03 12.39
CA LYS A 227 -12.06 1.21 12.69
C LYS A 227 -11.54 1.93 11.44
N ILE A 228 -10.91 1.19 10.50
CA ILE A 228 -10.38 1.80 9.28
C ILE A 228 -11.49 2.24 8.33
N SER A 229 -12.66 1.61 8.40
CA SER A 229 -13.81 1.94 7.55
C SER A 229 -14.41 3.32 7.83
N GLN A 230 -14.08 3.93 8.96
CA GLN A 230 -14.46 5.30 9.29
C GLN A 230 -13.48 6.34 8.73
N LEU A 231 -12.37 5.91 8.12
CA LEU A 231 -11.35 6.80 7.58
C LEU A 231 -11.61 7.10 6.08
N PRO A 232 -11.20 8.27 5.59
CA PRO A 232 -11.36 8.66 4.19
C PRO A 232 -10.32 7.98 3.29
N LEU A 233 -10.35 6.65 3.23
CA LEU A 233 -9.44 5.85 2.41
C LEU A 233 -9.99 5.65 1.00
N THR A 234 -9.11 5.70 0.01
CA THR A 234 -9.38 5.29 -1.36
C THR A 234 -9.21 3.76 -1.48
N SER A 235 -8.14 3.23 -0.90
CA SER A 235 -7.83 1.80 -1.01
C SER A 235 -7.21 1.23 0.27
N ILE A 236 -7.15 -0.09 0.33
CA ILE A 236 -6.45 -0.85 1.37
C ILE A 236 -5.56 -1.92 0.75
N LYS A 237 -4.49 -2.28 1.46
CA LYS A 237 -3.64 -3.43 1.19
C LYS A 237 -3.61 -4.34 2.40
N LEU A 238 -4.04 -5.56 2.23
CA LEU A 238 -3.92 -6.58 3.25
C LEU A 238 -2.64 -7.39 3.05
N HIS A 239 -1.98 -7.68 4.14
CA HIS A 239 -0.81 -8.53 4.21
C HIS A 239 -1.09 -9.60 5.27
N GLN A 240 -0.84 -10.87 4.94
CA GLN A 240 -0.70 -11.87 6.00
C GLN A 240 0.60 -11.60 6.76
N LEU A 241 0.61 -11.91 8.04
CA LEU A 241 1.88 -11.95 8.78
C LEU A 241 2.86 -12.88 8.07
N GLN A 242 4.06 -12.36 7.80
CA GLN A 242 5.19 -13.15 7.30
C GLN A 242 6.36 -13.07 8.28
N LEU A 243 6.87 -14.22 8.65
CA LEU A 243 8.09 -14.34 9.42
C LEU A 243 9.28 -14.35 8.44
N ILE A 244 10.10 -13.33 8.52
CA ILE A 244 11.20 -13.10 7.58
C ILE A 244 12.54 -13.29 8.27
N ARG A 245 13.43 -14.02 7.62
CA ARG A 245 14.80 -14.28 8.10
C ARG A 245 15.53 -12.98 8.43
N GLY A 246 16.26 -12.98 9.54
CA GLY A 246 17.07 -11.85 9.97
C GLY A 246 16.31 -10.70 10.59
N THR A 247 14.99 -10.83 10.80
CA THR A 247 14.19 -9.86 11.53
C THR A 247 14.20 -10.14 13.05
N GLN A 248 13.93 -9.11 13.84
CA GLN A 248 13.74 -9.28 15.28
C GLN A 248 12.56 -10.21 15.59
N MET A 249 11.48 -10.09 14.82
CA MET A 249 10.30 -10.94 14.98
C MET A 249 10.60 -12.42 14.74
N ALA A 250 11.56 -12.76 13.86
CA ALA A 250 12.00 -14.15 13.67
C ALA A 250 12.71 -14.71 14.92
N LYS A 251 13.50 -13.88 15.61
CA LYS A 251 14.12 -14.25 16.89
C LYS A 251 13.09 -14.43 18.00
N GLU A 252 12.11 -13.51 18.06
CA GLU A 252 11.00 -13.60 19.04
C GLU A 252 10.17 -14.88 18.84
N TYR A 253 10.00 -15.31 17.59
CA TYR A 253 9.31 -16.56 17.30
C TYR A 253 10.11 -17.79 17.75
N ASP A 254 11.43 -17.79 17.57
CA ASP A 254 12.29 -18.88 18.05
C ASP A 254 12.25 -19.03 19.58
N GLU A 255 12.12 -17.90 20.30
CA GLU A 255 12.06 -17.86 21.76
C GLU A 255 10.65 -18.09 22.33
N HIS A 256 9.61 -17.59 21.64
CA HIS A 256 8.22 -17.53 22.09
C HIS A 256 7.23 -17.88 20.99
N PRO A 257 7.26 -19.08 20.41
CA PRO A 257 6.37 -19.46 19.31
C PRO A 257 4.89 -19.42 19.68
N GLU A 258 4.57 -19.59 20.95
CA GLU A 258 3.21 -19.54 21.50
C GLU A 258 2.50 -18.17 21.34
N ARG A 259 3.25 -17.11 21.08
CA ARG A 259 2.72 -15.75 20.85
C ARG A 259 2.23 -15.54 19.43
N PHE A 260 2.52 -16.47 18.52
CA PHE A 260 2.29 -16.33 17.08
C PHE A 260 1.21 -17.32 16.62
N GLN A 261 0.28 -16.81 15.83
CA GLN A 261 -0.70 -17.63 15.14
C GLN A 261 -0.48 -17.51 13.64
N PHE A 262 -0.10 -18.59 13.00
CA PHE A 262 -0.01 -18.66 11.54
C PHE A 262 -1.20 -19.42 10.99
N TYR A 263 -1.88 -18.82 10.04
CA TYR A 263 -3.03 -19.39 9.37
C TYR A 263 -2.58 -20.25 8.18
N THR A 264 -3.28 -21.34 7.90
CA THR A 264 -3.25 -21.98 6.59
C THR A 264 -3.81 -21.05 5.53
N ALA A 265 -3.59 -21.37 4.24
CA ALA A 265 -4.14 -20.54 3.16
C ALA A 265 -5.67 -20.44 3.21
N ASP A 266 -6.37 -21.54 3.53
CA ASP A 266 -7.83 -21.58 3.59
C ASP A 266 -8.37 -20.81 4.82
N GLU A 267 -7.74 -20.93 5.98
CA GLU A 267 -8.08 -20.15 7.19
C GLU A 267 -7.87 -18.65 6.97
N TYR A 268 -6.78 -18.28 6.28
CA TYR A 268 -6.53 -16.86 5.96
C TYR A 268 -7.49 -16.33 4.90
N ILE A 269 -7.91 -17.14 3.94
CA ILE A 269 -8.99 -16.80 3.00
C ILE A 269 -10.27 -16.48 3.76
N ASP A 270 -10.67 -17.34 4.71
CA ASP A 270 -11.88 -17.12 5.51
C ASP A 270 -11.75 -15.87 6.40
N LEU A 271 -10.58 -15.63 7.02
CA LEU A 271 -10.31 -14.40 7.77
C LEU A 271 -10.39 -13.14 6.88
N ALA A 272 -9.78 -13.19 5.70
CA ALA A 272 -9.79 -12.06 4.75
C ALA A 272 -11.20 -11.76 4.24
N ILE A 273 -12.03 -12.79 4.02
CA ILE A 273 -13.43 -12.63 3.63
C ILE A 273 -14.23 -11.99 4.77
N ASP A 274 -14.12 -12.50 6.01
CA ASP A 274 -14.81 -11.93 7.17
C ASP A 274 -14.40 -10.48 7.40
N PHE A 275 -13.14 -10.15 7.13
CA PHE A 275 -12.62 -8.79 7.21
C PHE A 275 -13.26 -7.87 6.15
N ILE A 276 -13.29 -8.30 4.88
CA ILE A 276 -13.84 -7.44 3.81
C ILE A 276 -15.36 -7.33 3.85
N GLU A 277 -16.07 -8.26 4.49
CA GLU A 277 -17.49 -8.10 4.74
C GLU A 277 -17.81 -6.87 5.62
N ARG A 278 -16.89 -6.47 6.49
CA ARG A 278 -17.04 -5.38 7.46
C ARG A 278 -16.52 -4.04 6.97
N ILE A 279 -15.62 -4.04 5.97
CA ILE A 279 -15.04 -2.78 5.49
C ILE A 279 -16.04 -1.94 4.70
N ASN A 280 -15.76 -0.62 4.63
CA ASN A 280 -16.50 0.30 3.79
C ASN A 280 -16.56 -0.23 2.34
N PRO A 281 -17.76 -0.41 1.75
CA PRO A 281 -17.92 -0.95 0.41
C PRO A 281 -17.34 -0.06 -0.70
N SER A 282 -16.98 1.19 -0.40
CA SER A 282 -16.31 2.08 -1.36
C SER A 282 -14.80 1.86 -1.47
N PHE A 283 -14.18 1.14 -0.53
CA PHE A 283 -12.75 0.92 -0.57
C PHE A 283 -12.34 0.02 -1.73
N VAL A 284 -11.21 0.33 -2.33
CA VAL A 284 -10.57 -0.51 -3.33
C VAL A 284 -9.57 -1.44 -2.65
N ILE A 285 -9.63 -2.74 -2.95
CA ILE A 285 -8.69 -3.71 -2.42
C ILE A 285 -7.56 -3.89 -3.42
N GLU A 286 -6.35 -3.43 -3.05
CA GLU A 286 -5.19 -3.56 -3.92
C GLU A 286 -4.61 -4.97 -3.93
N ARG A 287 -4.62 -5.63 -2.76
CA ARG A 287 -4.20 -7.03 -2.60
C ARG A 287 -4.67 -7.58 -1.27
N PHE A 288 -4.74 -8.90 -1.20
CA PHE A 288 -5.07 -9.66 0.01
C PHE A 288 -3.84 -10.23 0.71
N VAL A 289 -2.76 -10.46 -0.04
CA VAL A 289 -1.55 -11.10 0.45
C VAL A 289 -0.30 -10.41 -0.09
N SER A 290 0.78 -10.50 0.67
CA SER A 290 2.12 -10.09 0.25
C SER A 290 2.94 -11.31 -0.13
N GLN A 291 3.87 -11.14 -1.08
CA GLN A 291 4.87 -12.16 -1.40
C GLN A 291 6.26 -11.61 -1.11
N SER A 292 7.01 -12.34 -0.29
CA SER A 292 8.45 -12.15 -0.13
C SER A 292 9.19 -13.27 -0.85
N PRO A 293 10.42 -13.05 -1.33
CA PRO A 293 11.25 -14.09 -1.89
C PRO A 293 11.35 -15.28 -0.94
N GLN A 294 11.34 -16.50 -1.51
CA GLN A 294 11.26 -17.72 -0.73
C GLN A 294 12.47 -17.92 0.19
N GLU A 295 13.63 -17.45 -0.21
CA GLU A 295 14.87 -17.51 0.56
C GLU A 295 14.81 -16.70 1.87
N PHE A 296 14.01 -15.64 1.93
CA PHE A 296 13.85 -14.84 3.14
C PHE A 296 12.66 -15.28 4.00
N ARG A 297 11.67 -15.95 3.42
CA ARG A 297 10.44 -16.29 4.15
C ARG A 297 10.60 -17.57 4.95
N ILE A 298 10.30 -17.51 6.25
CA ILE A 298 10.25 -18.68 7.15
C ILE A 298 8.81 -19.23 7.17
N LEU A 299 7.81 -18.36 7.48
CA LEU A 299 6.40 -18.71 7.57
C LEU A 299 5.51 -17.54 7.05
N PRO A 300 4.28 -17.81 6.63
CA PRO A 300 3.73 -19.12 6.26
C PRO A 300 4.27 -19.56 4.89
N ASN A 301 4.27 -20.85 4.63
CA ASN A 301 4.66 -21.39 3.32
C ASN A 301 3.46 -22.10 2.68
N TRP A 302 2.61 -21.35 1.99
CA TRP A 302 1.42 -21.89 1.33
C TRP A 302 1.67 -22.47 -0.06
N GLY A 303 2.84 -22.22 -0.65
CA GLY A 303 3.16 -22.64 -2.02
C GLY A 303 2.31 -21.97 -3.11
N LEU A 304 1.54 -20.93 -2.77
CA LEU A 304 0.64 -20.23 -3.69
C LEU A 304 1.25 -18.91 -4.18
N LYS A 305 1.04 -18.59 -5.45
CA LYS A 305 1.27 -17.25 -6.00
C LYS A 305 0.07 -16.34 -5.69
N ASN A 306 0.26 -15.02 -5.74
CA ASN A 306 -0.81 -14.07 -5.43
C ASN A 306 -2.09 -14.29 -6.26
N TYR A 307 -1.96 -14.59 -7.54
CA TYR A 307 -3.12 -14.81 -8.41
C TYR A 307 -3.86 -16.11 -8.08
N GLU A 308 -3.14 -17.16 -7.66
CA GLU A 308 -3.74 -18.44 -7.22
C GLU A 308 -4.50 -18.28 -5.91
N PHE A 309 -3.91 -17.51 -4.97
CA PHE A 309 -4.57 -17.16 -3.72
C PHE A 309 -5.85 -16.35 -4.01
N THR A 310 -5.77 -15.32 -4.85
CA THR A 310 -6.91 -14.48 -5.22
C THR A 310 -8.02 -15.29 -5.88
N ALA A 311 -7.69 -16.21 -6.79
CA ALA A 311 -8.68 -17.08 -7.42
C ALA A 311 -9.41 -18.00 -6.41
N LYS A 312 -8.68 -18.56 -5.42
CA LYS A 312 -9.29 -19.33 -4.33
C LYS A 312 -10.22 -18.47 -3.46
N LEU A 313 -9.80 -17.24 -3.14
CA LEU A 313 -10.61 -16.31 -2.36
C LEU A 313 -11.89 -15.90 -3.12
N GLU A 314 -11.79 -15.60 -4.40
CA GLU A 314 -12.96 -15.28 -5.26
C GLU A 314 -13.94 -16.46 -5.31
N LYS A 315 -13.44 -17.68 -5.46
CA LYS A 315 -14.27 -18.89 -5.39
C LYS A 315 -14.96 -19.02 -4.04
N ARG A 316 -14.25 -18.81 -2.93
CA ARG A 316 -14.81 -18.88 -1.58
C ARG A 316 -15.87 -17.79 -1.32
N LEU A 317 -15.68 -16.57 -1.86
CA LEU A 317 -16.71 -15.52 -1.83
C LEU A 317 -18.00 -15.94 -2.55
N GLN A 318 -17.87 -16.68 -3.68
CA GLN A 318 -19.03 -17.23 -4.40
C GLN A 318 -19.71 -18.34 -3.59
N GLU A 319 -18.94 -19.30 -3.06
CA GLU A 319 -19.45 -20.41 -2.22
C GLU A 319 -20.19 -19.90 -0.97
N ARG A 320 -19.69 -18.81 -0.36
CA ARG A 320 -20.32 -18.19 0.81
C ARG A 320 -21.45 -17.21 0.44
N GLU A 321 -21.72 -17.00 -0.83
CA GLU A 321 -22.70 -16.03 -1.35
C GLU A 321 -22.55 -14.64 -0.73
N THR A 322 -21.31 -14.23 -0.43
CA THR A 322 -21.00 -13.00 0.28
C THR A 322 -20.22 -11.99 -0.57
N ARG A 323 -20.04 -10.78 -0.05
CA ARG A 323 -19.37 -9.69 -0.73
C ARG A 323 -18.78 -8.68 0.25
N GLN A 324 -17.86 -7.84 -0.25
CA GLN A 324 -17.34 -6.68 0.46
C GLN A 324 -18.47 -5.79 0.99
N GLY A 325 -18.32 -5.33 2.22
CA GLY A 325 -19.22 -4.37 2.85
C GLY A 325 -20.60 -4.91 3.21
N ARG A 326 -20.83 -6.22 3.14
CA ARG A 326 -22.14 -6.83 3.50
C ARG A 326 -22.53 -6.54 4.95
N LEU A 327 -21.55 -6.46 5.84
CA LEU A 327 -21.72 -6.22 7.28
C LEU A 327 -21.26 -4.81 7.69
N PHE A 328 -20.95 -3.94 6.73
CA PHE A 328 -20.50 -2.60 7.03
C PHE A 328 -21.61 -1.76 7.64
N GLU A 329 -21.34 -1.17 8.81
CA GLU A 329 -22.19 -0.20 9.49
C GLU A 329 -21.50 1.18 9.46
N LYS A 330 -22.13 2.13 8.81
CA LYS A 330 -21.67 3.52 8.83
C LYS A 330 -22.00 4.10 10.21
N ARG A 331 -20.98 4.38 11.00
CA ARG A 331 -21.11 5.01 12.33
C ARG A 331 -20.91 6.51 12.23
#